data_72ab1b545ac22aa8752c196fadee5afb
#
_entry.id   72ab1b545ac22aa8752c196fadee5afb
#
_cell.length_a   1.000
_cell.length_b   1.000
_cell.length_c   1.000
_cell.angle_alpha   90.00
_cell.angle_beta   90.00
_cell.angle_gamma   90.00
#
_symmetry.space_group_name_H-M   'P 1'
#
loop_
_entity.id
_entity.type
_entity.pdbx_description
1 polymer ?
#
loop_
_entity_poly.entity_id
_entity_poly.type
_entity_poly.pdbx_seq_one_letter_code
_entity_poly.pdbx_strand_id
1 'polypeptide(L)'
;MVFKGVKISVVHGDISTEDTDCIVNAANGILQHGGGISQRIINKGGAVILEESEEIIKQRGGIPIFTGECEHTNTGDLDAKFLIHTVGPVWWGGNHNE
;
A
#
# COMPACT_ATOMS: atom_id res chain seq x y z
N MET A 1 19.90 4.09 -11.67
CA MET A 1 20.75 4.01 -10.46
C MET A 1 20.79 2.58 -9.94
N VAL A 2 21.93 2.14 -9.49
CA VAL A 2 22.08 0.83 -8.86
C VAL A 2 22.61 1.05 -7.44
N PHE A 3 21.96 0.40 -6.47
CA PHE A 3 22.36 0.47 -5.06
C PHE A 3 22.50 -0.94 -4.52
N LYS A 4 23.70 -1.32 -4.09
CA LYS A 4 24.00 -2.66 -3.56
C LYS A 4 23.51 -3.80 -4.47
N GLY A 5 23.71 -3.65 -5.78
CA GLY A 5 23.27 -4.63 -6.78
C GLY A 5 21.78 -4.55 -7.17
N VAL A 6 21.05 -3.62 -6.60
CA VAL A 6 19.62 -3.41 -6.92
C VAL A 6 19.49 -2.21 -7.86
N LYS A 7 18.79 -2.41 -8.98
CA LYS A 7 18.48 -1.31 -9.90
C LYS A 7 17.31 -0.51 -9.36
N ILE A 8 17.52 0.80 -9.19
CA ILE A 8 16.48 1.73 -8.75
C ILE A 8 16.17 2.68 -9.91
N SER A 9 14.88 2.79 -10.25
CA SER A 9 14.40 3.67 -11.31
C SER A 9 13.29 4.57 -10.79
N VAL A 10 13.31 5.84 -11.22
CA VAL A 10 12.22 6.78 -10.93
C VAL A 10 11.43 6.96 -12.22
N VAL A 11 10.13 6.66 -12.16
CA VAL A 11 9.26 6.67 -13.32
C VAL A 11 8.03 7.53 -13.03
N HIS A 12 7.63 8.36 -14.00
CA HIS A 12 6.38 9.09 -13.95
C HIS A 12 5.28 8.27 -14.61
N GLY A 13 4.25 7.92 -13.86
CA GLY A 13 3.15 7.10 -14.38
C GLY A 13 2.08 6.84 -13.33
N ASP A 14 1.14 5.96 -13.68
CA ASP A 14 0.07 5.54 -12.80
C ASP A 14 0.43 4.17 -12.20
N ILE A 15 0.65 4.14 -10.88
CA ILE A 15 1.05 2.91 -10.18
C ILE A 15 0.01 1.79 -10.33
N SER A 16 -1.27 2.13 -10.46
CA SER A 16 -2.35 1.13 -10.57
C SER A 16 -2.34 0.36 -11.89
N THR A 17 -1.60 0.84 -12.88
CA THR A 17 -1.48 0.20 -14.20
C THR A 17 -0.12 -0.47 -14.41
N GLU A 18 0.76 -0.45 -13.40
CA GLU A 18 2.09 -1.05 -13.53
C GLU A 18 2.01 -2.59 -13.54
N ASP A 19 2.67 -3.18 -14.53
CA ASP A 19 2.86 -4.62 -14.64
C ASP A 19 4.16 -4.99 -13.91
N THR A 20 4.04 -5.23 -12.63
CA THR A 20 5.18 -5.50 -11.74
C THR A 20 4.83 -6.66 -10.80
N ASP A 21 5.83 -7.26 -10.19
CA ASP A 21 5.59 -8.36 -9.25
C ASP A 21 4.84 -7.87 -8.01
N CYS A 22 5.19 -6.71 -7.48
CA CYS A 22 4.59 -6.19 -6.27
C CYS A 22 4.34 -4.68 -6.37
N ILE A 23 3.18 -4.27 -5.86
CA ILE A 23 2.87 -2.86 -5.62
C ILE A 23 2.86 -2.64 -4.10
N VAL A 24 3.52 -1.60 -3.65
CA VAL A 24 3.49 -1.17 -2.26
C VAL A 24 2.56 0.04 -2.16
N ASN A 25 1.46 -0.13 -1.43
CA ASN A 25 0.47 0.92 -1.23
C ASN A 25 0.78 1.72 0.04
N ALA A 26 0.71 3.04 -0.07
CA ALA A 26 0.80 3.95 1.07
C ALA A 26 -0.56 4.00 1.77
N ALA A 27 -0.74 3.18 2.78
CA ALA A 27 -2.01 2.99 3.48
C ALA A 27 -2.08 3.77 4.79
N ASN A 28 -3.27 3.89 5.36
CA ASN A 28 -3.45 4.32 6.74
C ASN A 28 -3.59 3.09 7.66
N GLY A 29 -3.52 3.31 8.97
CA GLY A 29 -3.48 2.22 9.95
C GLY A 29 -4.74 1.37 10.02
N ILE A 30 -5.87 1.88 9.55
CA ILE A 30 -7.14 1.16 9.54
C ILE A 30 -7.51 0.61 8.15
N LEU A 31 -6.60 0.73 7.21
CA LEU A 31 -6.76 0.27 5.82
C LEU A 31 -8.04 0.80 5.15
N GLN A 32 -8.42 2.03 5.45
CA GLN A 32 -9.47 2.74 4.73
C GLN A 32 -8.83 3.52 3.58
N HIS A 33 -9.09 3.09 2.37
CA HIS A 33 -8.42 3.59 1.17
C HIS A 33 -9.22 4.75 0.55
N GLY A 34 -9.35 5.83 1.32
CA GLY A 34 -10.27 6.93 1.01
C GLY A 34 -9.73 8.03 0.11
N GLY A 35 -8.48 7.97 -0.33
CA GLY A 35 -7.93 9.02 -1.17
C GLY A 35 -6.56 8.72 -1.73
N GLY A 36 -6.07 9.59 -2.60
CA GLY A 36 -4.74 9.50 -3.19
C GLY A 36 -4.47 8.19 -3.93
N ILE A 37 -3.27 7.68 -3.76
CA ILE A 37 -2.80 6.43 -4.39
C ILE A 37 -3.67 5.24 -3.96
N SER A 38 -4.03 5.15 -2.68
CA SER A 38 -4.88 4.08 -2.17
C SER A 38 -6.20 3.99 -2.91
N GLN A 39 -6.88 5.13 -3.10
CA GLN A 39 -8.16 5.18 -3.80
C GLN A 39 -8.01 4.70 -5.25
N ARG A 40 -6.93 5.11 -5.91
CA ARG A 40 -6.66 4.72 -7.30
C ARG A 40 -6.42 3.23 -7.44
N ILE A 41 -5.69 2.64 -6.50
CA ILE A 41 -5.43 1.19 -6.46
C ILE A 41 -6.75 0.43 -6.26
N ILE A 42 -7.61 0.88 -5.34
CA ILE A 42 -8.92 0.27 -5.10
C ILE A 42 -9.82 0.37 -6.33
N ASN A 43 -9.86 1.52 -6.97
CA ASN A 43 -10.69 1.72 -8.17
C ASN A 43 -10.28 0.77 -9.30
N LYS A 44 -8.99 0.54 -9.48
CA LYS A 44 -8.47 -0.35 -10.52
C LYS A 44 -8.56 -1.82 -10.11
N GLY A 45 -8.21 -2.14 -8.87
CA GLY A 45 -8.15 -3.53 -8.39
C GLY A 45 -9.50 -4.13 -8.04
N GLY A 46 -10.43 -3.30 -7.57
CA GLY A 46 -11.78 -3.73 -7.27
C GLY A 46 -12.06 -3.97 -5.79
N ALA A 47 -13.31 -4.36 -5.50
CA ALA A 47 -13.84 -4.47 -4.14
C ALA A 47 -13.15 -5.52 -3.28
N VAL A 48 -12.53 -6.54 -3.86
CA VAL A 48 -11.85 -7.60 -3.10
C VAL A 48 -10.75 -7.04 -2.20
N ILE A 49 -10.05 -5.99 -2.64
CA ILE A 49 -9.00 -5.36 -1.85
C ILE A 49 -9.61 -4.72 -0.59
N LEU A 50 -10.73 -4.02 -0.75
CA LEU A 50 -11.43 -3.39 0.36
C LEU A 50 -11.97 -4.41 1.34
N GLU A 51 -12.60 -5.46 0.84
CA GLU A 51 -13.18 -6.53 1.66
C GLU A 51 -12.09 -7.23 2.50
N GLU A 52 -10.97 -7.58 1.90
CA GLU A 52 -9.85 -8.20 2.61
C GLU A 52 -9.19 -7.23 3.58
N SER A 53 -9.12 -5.95 3.24
CA SER A 53 -8.61 -4.91 4.16
C SER A 53 -9.47 -4.82 5.43
N GLU A 54 -10.78 -4.83 5.28
CA GLU A 54 -11.71 -4.81 6.41
C GLU A 54 -11.57 -6.06 7.28
N GLU A 55 -11.40 -7.22 6.66
CA GLU A 55 -11.22 -8.49 7.37
C GLU A 55 -9.92 -8.50 8.17
N ILE A 56 -8.83 -7.96 7.62
CA ILE A 56 -7.55 -7.84 8.33
C ILE A 56 -7.72 -7.04 9.62
N ILE A 57 -8.36 -5.87 9.54
CA ILE A 57 -8.59 -5.03 10.72
C ILE A 57 -9.50 -5.72 11.73
N LYS A 58 -10.51 -6.43 11.26
CA LYS A 58 -11.42 -7.21 12.11
C LYS A 58 -10.66 -8.31 12.88
N GLN A 59 -9.79 -9.05 12.19
CA GLN A 59 -8.99 -10.12 12.82
C GLN A 59 -7.96 -9.56 13.80
N ARG A 60 -7.55 -8.32 13.63
CA ARG A 60 -6.68 -7.62 14.58
C ARG A 60 -7.46 -7.10 15.80
N GLY A 61 -8.76 -7.34 15.89
CA GLY A 61 -9.59 -6.84 16.99
C GLY A 61 -9.80 -5.32 16.93
N GLY A 62 -9.72 -4.74 15.74
CA GLY A 62 -9.80 -3.29 15.55
C GLY A 62 -8.50 -2.54 15.86
N ILE A 63 -7.42 -3.26 16.19
CA ILE A 63 -6.12 -2.64 16.46
C ILE A 63 -5.50 -2.18 15.14
N PRO A 64 -5.16 -0.89 15.00
CA PRO A 64 -4.55 -0.38 13.77
C PRO A 64 -3.20 -1.02 13.45
N ILE A 65 -2.84 -0.99 12.17
CA ILE A 65 -1.50 -1.29 11.72
C ILE A 65 -0.62 -0.11 12.08
N PHE A 66 0.49 -0.35 12.79
CA PHE A 66 1.38 0.72 13.22
C PHE A 66 2.38 1.09 12.12
N THR A 67 2.89 2.32 12.19
CA THR A 67 3.96 2.78 11.31
C THR A 67 5.13 1.78 11.30
N GLY A 68 5.56 1.40 10.12
CA GLY A 68 6.63 0.41 9.93
C GLY A 68 6.15 -1.03 9.81
N GLU A 69 4.88 -1.28 10.06
CA GLU A 69 4.27 -2.59 9.80
C GLU A 69 3.63 -2.63 8.41
N CYS A 70 3.33 -3.82 7.94
CA CYS A 70 2.64 -4.01 6.67
C CYS A 70 1.69 -5.21 6.71
N GLU A 71 0.73 -5.20 5.81
CA GLU A 71 -0.20 -6.30 5.56
C GLU A 71 -0.37 -6.46 4.05
N HIS A 72 -0.82 -7.63 3.61
CA HIS A 72 -1.06 -7.84 2.18
C HIS A 72 -2.50 -8.29 1.95
N THR A 73 -3.01 -7.94 0.76
CA THR A 73 -4.31 -8.40 0.27
C THR A 73 -4.14 -8.99 -1.12
N ASN A 74 -5.23 -9.57 -1.63
CA ASN A 74 -5.33 -9.94 -3.04
C ASN A 74 -5.15 -8.69 -3.91
N THR A 75 -4.71 -8.87 -5.13
CA THR A 75 -4.51 -7.76 -6.08
C THR A 75 -5.77 -7.44 -6.90
N GLY A 76 -6.79 -8.31 -6.85
CA GLY A 76 -7.96 -8.13 -7.68
C GLY A 76 -7.62 -8.04 -9.16
N ASP A 77 -8.05 -6.98 -9.82
CA ASP A 77 -7.82 -6.75 -11.25
C ASP A 77 -6.54 -5.98 -11.56
N LEU A 78 -5.67 -5.76 -10.57
CA LEU A 78 -4.35 -5.17 -10.81
C LEU A 78 -3.45 -6.13 -11.58
N ASP A 79 -2.51 -5.58 -12.35
CA ASP A 79 -1.56 -6.38 -13.12
C ASP A 79 -0.38 -6.88 -12.28
N ALA A 80 -0.26 -6.44 -11.05
CA ALA A 80 0.74 -6.92 -10.11
C ALA A 80 0.34 -8.26 -9.48
N LYS A 81 1.33 -9.05 -9.07
CA LYS A 81 1.11 -10.34 -8.41
C LYS A 81 0.82 -10.20 -6.92
N PHE A 82 1.39 -9.18 -6.29
CA PHE A 82 1.28 -8.94 -4.86
C PHE A 82 0.95 -7.47 -4.59
N LEU A 83 0.14 -7.24 -3.58
CA LEU A 83 -0.19 -5.89 -3.10
C LEU A 83 0.09 -5.84 -1.59
N ILE A 84 1.04 -5.00 -1.21
CA ILE A 84 1.45 -4.80 0.18
C ILE A 84 1.00 -3.42 0.63
N HIS A 85 0.30 -3.35 1.74
CA HIS A 85 -0.12 -2.09 2.37
C HIS A 85 0.83 -1.77 3.50
N THR A 86 1.50 -0.62 3.42
CA THR A 86 2.40 -0.15 4.47
C THR A 86 1.89 1.16 5.05
N VAL A 87 2.18 1.39 6.31
CA VAL A 87 1.79 2.61 7.01
C VAL A 87 3.05 3.44 7.26
N GLY A 88 3.13 4.57 6.59
CA GLY A 88 4.21 5.53 6.80
C GLY A 88 3.92 6.46 7.98
N PRO A 89 4.93 7.15 8.48
CA PRO A 89 4.75 8.12 9.56
C PRO A 89 4.06 9.39 9.06
N VAL A 90 3.37 10.07 9.98
CA VAL A 90 2.86 11.42 9.72
C VAL A 90 4.04 12.38 9.80
N TRP A 91 4.10 13.36 8.88
CA TRP A 91 5.14 14.36 8.87
C TRP A 91 4.91 15.39 10.01
N TRP A 92 5.87 15.49 10.90
CA TRP A 92 5.84 16.43 12.04
C TRP A 92 7.03 17.41 12.00
N GLY A 93 7.44 17.84 10.81
CA GLY A 93 8.55 18.78 10.63
C GLY A 93 9.94 18.15 10.51
N GLY A 94 10.03 16.83 10.43
CA GLY A 94 11.29 16.12 10.22
C GLY A 94 12.12 15.89 11.49
N ASN A 95 11.53 16.06 12.69
CA ASN A 95 12.24 15.97 13.97
C ASN A 95 11.82 14.77 14.83
N HIS A 96 11.03 13.84 14.27
CA HIS A 96 10.45 12.70 15.00
C HIS A 96 10.76 11.36 14.31
N ASN A 97 11.85 11.28 13.58
CA ASN A 97 12.28 10.12 12.81
C ASN A 97 11.29 9.68 11.72
N GLU A 98 10.42 10.58 11.32
CA GLU A 98 9.55 10.38 10.17
C GLU A 98 10.35 10.61 8.87
#